data_4695ec31f5bc1160d968012706f4bce1
#
_entry.id   4695ec31f5bc1160d968012706f4bce1
#
_cell.length_a   1.000
_cell.length_b   1.000
_cell.length_c   1.000
_cell.angle_alpha   90.00
_cell.angle_beta   90.00
_cell.angle_gamma   90.00
#
_symmetry.space_group_name_H-M   'P 1'
#
loop_
_entity.id
_entity.type
_entity.pdbx_description
1 polymer ?
#
loop_
_entity_poly.entity_id
_entity_poly.type
_entity_poly.pdbx_seq_one_letter_code
_entity_poly.pdbx_strand_id
1 'polypeptide(L)'
;MQGLLDQYAVAGNSKALEMVVRMANYFSVRVMNVIQKYSIERHWASLNEETGGMNDVLYQLHAITGDLKHLTLAHLFDKPCFLGLLAVQADSISGFHSNTHIPVVVGAQMRYEVTGDVLYKQIATSFMDIINSSHSYATGGTSFGEFWSDPKRLAATLSTENAESCTTYNMLKVSRNLFRWTKETSYADYYERALINGVLSIQRGTDPGVMIYMLPQAPGHSKAVSYHGWGTKYDSFWCCYGTGIESFSKLGDSIYFEEKGATPALSIIQYIPSTFNWKTAGLTVTQQLKPLSSSDLHLQVSLSISVKTNGQSATLNVRIPTWSSANGAKATLNDKDLGLVTPGSLLSVTKQWNSGDYLSLQFPIGLRTEAIKDDRPEYASLQAILFGPFVLAGLSSGDWDAKAGSAVSEWIAAVPSSYNTQLMTFTQESSGKTFVLSSSNGTLTMQERPAVDGTDTAIHATFRVHPHDSTRLHDNHGRTLKATSVQIEPFDLPGTVITTNLTLSAQMSSDSFFNIVPGLDGKPNSISLELGTKPGCFLASGADYSAGIKIQVSCKSSLQSIGGILEQAASFAQATPLRQYHPISFVSKGVRRNFLLEPLYSLRDEFYTVYFNLGA
;
A
#
# COMPACT_ATOMS: atom_id res chain seq x y z
N MET A 1 -12.28 -27.67 5.31
CA MET A 1 -12.48 -28.47 4.07
C MET A 1 -11.58 -27.98 2.96
N GLN A 2 -11.55 -26.66 2.63
CA GLN A 2 -10.72 -26.12 1.53
C GLN A 2 -9.25 -26.54 1.64
N GLY A 3 -8.59 -26.29 2.76
CA GLY A 3 -7.17 -26.63 2.91
C GLY A 3 -6.84 -28.12 2.76
N LEU A 4 -7.76 -29.01 3.13
CA LEU A 4 -7.60 -30.45 2.85
C LEU A 4 -7.78 -30.76 1.36
N LEU A 5 -8.70 -30.07 0.67
CA LEU A 5 -8.88 -30.23 -0.77
C LEU A 5 -7.66 -29.73 -1.54
N ASP A 6 -7.06 -28.63 -1.09
CA ASP A 6 -5.82 -28.09 -1.64
C ASP A 6 -4.63 -29.05 -1.45
N GLN A 7 -4.55 -29.72 -0.28
CA GLN A 7 -3.55 -30.78 -0.06
C GLN A 7 -3.70 -31.95 -1.04
N TYR A 8 -4.92 -32.30 -1.42
CA TYR A 8 -5.13 -33.29 -2.48
C TYR A 8 -4.75 -32.73 -3.86
N ALA A 9 -5.27 -31.56 -4.22
CA ALA A 9 -5.10 -30.99 -5.55
C ALA A 9 -3.64 -30.61 -5.87
N VAL A 10 -2.90 -30.09 -4.88
CA VAL A 10 -1.53 -29.60 -5.07
C VAL A 10 -0.48 -30.65 -4.72
N ALA A 11 -0.66 -31.37 -3.62
CA ALA A 11 0.32 -32.34 -3.11
C ALA A 11 -0.04 -33.82 -3.40
N GLY A 12 -1.18 -34.09 -4.03
CA GLY A 12 -1.62 -35.45 -4.34
C GLY A 12 -2.01 -36.29 -3.11
N ASN A 13 -2.30 -35.67 -1.96
CA ASN A 13 -2.57 -36.35 -0.71
C ASN A 13 -3.99 -37.00 -0.72
N SER A 14 -4.08 -38.27 -1.06
CA SER A 14 -5.34 -39.01 -1.10
C SER A 14 -6.06 -39.11 0.25
N LYS A 15 -5.32 -39.10 1.37
CA LYS A 15 -5.91 -39.10 2.71
C LYS A 15 -6.68 -37.79 3.00
N ALA A 16 -6.18 -36.68 2.50
CA ALA A 16 -6.86 -35.39 2.62
C ALA A 16 -8.21 -35.41 1.86
N LEU A 17 -8.27 -36.01 0.65
CA LEU A 17 -9.52 -36.17 -0.09
C LEU A 17 -10.50 -37.07 0.66
N GLU A 18 -10.07 -38.22 1.19
CA GLU A 18 -10.89 -39.07 2.03
C GLU A 18 -11.51 -38.32 3.21
N MET A 19 -10.71 -37.48 3.88
CA MET A 19 -11.19 -36.66 5.01
C MET A 19 -12.23 -35.64 4.57
N VAL A 20 -12.03 -34.92 3.44
CA VAL A 20 -13.01 -33.97 2.92
C VAL A 20 -14.33 -34.66 2.55
N VAL A 21 -14.28 -35.83 1.89
CA VAL A 21 -15.47 -36.59 1.56
C VAL A 21 -16.25 -37.02 2.81
N ARG A 22 -15.55 -37.47 3.86
CA ARG A 22 -16.19 -37.80 5.15
C ARG A 22 -16.84 -36.57 5.81
N MET A 23 -16.17 -35.44 5.77
CA MET A 23 -16.73 -34.18 6.28
C MET A 23 -17.98 -33.77 5.48
N ALA A 24 -17.94 -33.80 4.15
CA ALA A 24 -19.07 -33.47 3.30
C ALA A 24 -20.27 -34.42 3.57
N ASN A 25 -20.04 -35.72 3.71
CA ASN A 25 -21.07 -36.67 4.06
C ASN A 25 -21.69 -36.39 5.43
N TYR A 26 -20.88 -36.04 6.43
CA TYR A 26 -21.39 -35.65 7.75
C TYR A 26 -22.29 -34.43 7.66
N PHE A 27 -21.86 -33.37 6.98
CA PHE A 27 -22.64 -32.14 6.83
C PHE A 27 -23.90 -32.38 5.98
N SER A 28 -23.83 -33.23 4.97
CA SER A 28 -25.01 -33.58 4.14
C SER A 28 -26.12 -34.21 5.01
N VAL A 29 -25.78 -35.21 5.82
CA VAL A 29 -26.73 -35.83 6.74
C VAL A 29 -27.28 -34.81 7.74
N ARG A 30 -26.40 -33.98 8.34
CA ARG A 30 -26.80 -32.98 9.32
C ARG A 30 -27.75 -31.92 8.74
N VAL A 31 -27.45 -31.38 7.57
CA VAL A 31 -28.28 -30.38 6.87
C VAL A 31 -29.63 -30.97 6.48
N MET A 32 -29.65 -32.18 5.90
CA MET A 32 -30.90 -32.84 5.55
C MET A 32 -31.79 -33.10 6.77
N ASN A 33 -31.23 -33.51 7.90
CA ASN A 33 -31.97 -33.68 9.16
C ASN A 33 -32.56 -32.37 9.66
N VAL A 34 -31.81 -31.25 9.53
CA VAL A 34 -32.33 -29.90 9.91
C VAL A 34 -33.48 -29.50 9.01
N ILE A 35 -33.35 -29.69 7.70
CA ILE A 35 -34.41 -29.39 6.72
C ILE A 35 -35.65 -30.21 6.99
N GLN A 36 -35.49 -31.50 7.21
CA GLN A 36 -36.60 -32.40 7.50
C GLN A 36 -37.34 -32.05 8.78
N LYS A 37 -36.60 -31.60 9.81
CA LYS A 37 -37.16 -31.25 11.13
C LYS A 37 -37.79 -29.87 11.18
N TYR A 38 -37.17 -28.86 10.49
CA TYR A 38 -37.52 -27.46 10.67
C TYR A 38 -37.95 -26.75 9.40
N SER A 39 -37.65 -27.23 8.22
CA SER A 39 -37.85 -26.77 6.85
C SER A 39 -36.58 -26.18 6.19
N ILE A 40 -36.65 -26.06 4.86
CA ILE A 40 -35.56 -25.48 4.06
C ILE A 40 -35.42 -23.98 4.30
N GLU A 41 -36.51 -23.26 4.55
CA GLU A 41 -36.50 -21.84 4.85
C GLU A 41 -35.73 -21.57 6.16
N ARG A 42 -35.91 -22.45 7.17
CA ARG A 42 -35.16 -22.35 8.41
C ARG A 42 -33.66 -22.59 8.19
N HIS A 43 -33.31 -23.54 7.31
CA HIS A 43 -31.91 -23.75 6.95
C HIS A 43 -31.33 -22.50 6.30
N TRP A 44 -31.99 -21.93 5.29
CA TRP A 44 -31.53 -20.71 4.64
C TRP A 44 -31.46 -19.48 5.56
N ALA A 45 -32.42 -19.34 6.45
CA ALA A 45 -32.35 -18.29 7.48
C ALA A 45 -31.09 -18.44 8.37
N SER A 46 -30.69 -19.67 8.68
CA SER A 46 -29.46 -19.94 9.43
C SER A 46 -28.18 -19.58 8.66
N LEU A 47 -28.21 -19.60 7.33
CA LEU A 47 -27.06 -19.23 6.49
C LEU A 47 -26.81 -17.71 6.42
N ASN A 48 -27.72 -16.86 6.95
CA ASN A 48 -27.45 -15.42 7.06
C ASN A 48 -26.31 -15.12 8.02
N GLU A 49 -26.01 -16.05 8.91
CA GLU A 49 -24.77 -16.06 9.69
C GLU A 49 -23.58 -16.47 8.83
N GLU A 50 -22.39 -16.49 9.40
CA GLU A 50 -21.16 -16.83 8.71
C GLU A 50 -21.07 -18.30 8.32
N THR A 51 -20.94 -18.59 7.02
CA THR A 51 -20.78 -19.92 6.48
C THR A 51 -19.45 -20.13 5.73
N GLY A 52 -18.65 -19.08 5.60
CA GLY A 52 -17.40 -19.10 4.83
C GLY A 52 -17.59 -19.53 3.39
N GLY A 53 -16.60 -20.17 2.78
CA GLY A 53 -16.61 -20.69 1.42
C GLY A 53 -17.18 -22.09 1.30
N MET A 54 -18.23 -22.45 2.02
CA MET A 54 -18.75 -23.81 2.06
C MET A 54 -19.31 -24.25 0.69
N ASN A 55 -20.01 -23.38 -0.01
CA ASN A 55 -20.49 -23.66 -1.38
C ASN A 55 -19.32 -23.83 -2.36
N ASP A 56 -18.31 -22.98 -2.30
CA ASP A 56 -17.12 -23.05 -3.17
C ASP A 56 -16.42 -24.42 -3.06
N VAL A 57 -16.04 -24.84 -1.85
CA VAL A 57 -15.32 -26.10 -1.65
C VAL A 57 -16.17 -27.33 -2.02
N LEU A 58 -17.49 -27.25 -1.85
CA LEU A 58 -18.38 -28.36 -2.20
C LEU A 58 -18.58 -28.52 -3.72
N TYR A 59 -18.65 -27.40 -4.47
CA TYR A 59 -18.61 -27.45 -5.93
C TYR A 59 -17.29 -28.01 -6.45
N GLN A 60 -16.16 -27.59 -5.89
CA GLN A 60 -14.85 -28.16 -6.22
C GLN A 60 -14.78 -29.65 -5.90
N LEU A 61 -15.29 -30.06 -4.74
CA LEU A 61 -15.33 -31.47 -4.36
C LEU A 61 -16.21 -32.32 -5.32
N HIS A 62 -17.36 -31.77 -5.73
CA HIS A 62 -18.19 -32.43 -6.75
C HIS A 62 -17.45 -32.59 -8.09
N ALA A 63 -16.73 -31.55 -8.54
CA ALA A 63 -15.94 -31.63 -9.77
C ALA A 63 -14.87 -32.74 -9.73
N ILE A 64 -14.32 -33.02 -8.54
CA ILE A 64 -13.30 -34.08 -8.35
C ILE A 64 -13.93 -35.46 -8.22
N THR A 65 -15.05 -35.61 -7.46
CA THR A 65 -15.62 -36.90 -7.08
C THR A 65 -16.73 -37.36 -7.99
N GLY A 66 -17.42 -36.45 -8.69
CA GLY A 66 -18.63 -36.73 -9.44
C GLY A 66 -19.87 -37.07 -8.56
N ASP A 67 -19.74 -37.03 -7.23
CA ASP A 67 -20.84 -37.36 -6.33
C ASP A 67 -21.90 -36.26 -6.28
N LEU A 68 -23.13 -36.55 -6.68
CA LEU A 68 -24.25 -35.60 -6.68
C LEU A 68 -24.66 -35.12 -5.28
N LYS A 69 -24.31 -35.87 -4.22
CA LYS A 69 -24.55 -35.40 -2.84
C LYS A 69 -23.76 -34.14 -2.54
N HIS A 70 -22.53 -34.05 -3.06
CA HIS A 70 -21.70 -32.88 -2.89
C HIS A 70 -22.28 -31.67 -3.63
N LEU A 71 -22.81 -31.89 -4.86
CA LEU A 71 -23.49 -30.84 -5.63
C LEU A 71 -24.76 -30.35 -4.92
N THR A 72 -25.59 -31.28 -4.44
CA THR A 72 -26.82 -30.95 -3.70
C THR A 72 -26.49 -30.14 -2.44
N LEU A 73 -25.48 -30.57 -1.69
CA LEU A 73 -25.05 -29.86 -0.49
C LEU A 73 -24.49 -28.46 -0.82
N ALA A 74 -23.76 -28.34 -1.92
CA ALA A 74 -23.25 -27.03 -2.38
C ALA A 74 -24.40 -26.04 -2.64
N HIS A 75 -25.44 -26.47 -3.37
CA HIS A 75 -26.64 -25.68 -3.63
C HIS A 75 -27.34 -25.23 -2.32
N LEU A 76 -27.35 -26.08 -1.29
CA LEU A 76 -27.93 -25.71 0.00
C LEU A 76 -27.14 -24.66 0.75
N PHE A 77 -25.88 -24.37 0.36
CA PHE A 77 -25.05 -23.31 0.92
C PHE A 77 -24.96 -22.04 0.05
N ASP A 78 -25.75 -21.91 -1.00
CA ASP A 78 -25.73 -20.77 -1.93
C ASP A 78 -26.44 -19.50 -1.42
N LYS A 79 -26.79 -19.36 -0.19
CA LYS A 79 -27.44 -18.16 0.42
C LYS A 79 -28.41 -17.44 -0.55
N PRO A 80 -29.59 -17.97 -0.84
CA PRO A 80 -30.49 -17.37 -1.84
C PRO A 80 -30.96 -15.95 -1.47
N CYS A 81 -31.01 -15.59 -0.18
CA CYS A 81 -31.34 -14.24 0.27
C CYS A 81 -30.32 -13.19 -0.17
N PHE A 82 -29.06 -13.56 -0.36
CA PHE A 82 -28.00 -12.67 -0.85
C PHE A 82 -27.85 -12.75 -2.38
N LEU A 83 -27.66 -13.97 -2.91
CA LEU A 83 -27.46 -14.15 -4.36
C LEU A 83 -28.68 -13.71 -5.18
N GLY A 84 -29.90 -13.80 -4.62
CA GLY A 84 -31.11 -13.31 -5.26
C GLY A 84 -31.12 -11.81 -5.49
N LEU A 85 -30.56 -11.02 -4.57
CA LEU A 85 -30.39 -9.56 -4.74
C LEU A 85 -29.43 -9.25 -5.90
N LEU A 86 -28.34 -9.98 -6.00
CA LEU A 86 -27.36 -9.82 -7.08
C LEU A 86 -27.90 -10.29 -8.43
N ALA A 87 -28.79 -11.30 -8.44
CA ALA A 87 -29.43 -11.80 -9.66
C ALA A 87 -30.34 -10.77 -10.33
N VAL A 88 -30.95 -9.87 -9.56
CA VAL A 88 -31.76 -8.77 -10.10
C VAL A 88 -30.93 -7.50 -10.37
N GLN A 89 -29.60 -7.59 -10.22
CA GLN A 89 -28.63 -6.52 -10.49
C GLN A 89 -28.88 -5.25 -9.67
N ALA A 90 -29.45 -5.41 -8.47
CA ALA A 90 -29.70 -4.30 -7.56
C ALA A 90 -28.53 -4.10 -6.60
N ASP A 91 -28.08 -2.87 -6.42
CA ASP A 91 -27.12 -2.49 -5.37
C ASP A 91 -27.87 -2.37 -4.04
N SER A 92 -28.12 -3.51 -3.42
CA SER A 92 -28.86 -3.67 -2.15
C SER A 92 -28.06 -4.47 -1.13
N ILE A 93 -26.73 -4.31 -1.14
CA ILE A 93 -25.82 -5.03 -0.23
C ILE A 93 -25.53 -4.28 1.08
N SER A 94 -26.08 -3.07 1.24
CA SER A 94 -25.94 -2.29 2.48
C SER A 94 -26.36 -3.11 3.71
N GLY A 95 -25.54 -3.05 4.77
CA GLY A 95 -25.79 -3.75 6.03
C GLY A 95 -25.44 -5.23 6.03
N PHE A 96 -25.03 -5.83 4.90
CA PHE A 96 -24.48 -7.17 4.91
C PHE A 96 -23.01 -7.16 5.37
N HIS A 97 -22.63 -8.14 6.18
CA HIS A 97 -21.24 -8.37 6.58
C HIS A 97 -20.42 -8.79 5.35
N SER A 98 -19.41 -8.00 4.98
CA SER A 98 -18.71 -8.13 3.70
C SER A 98 -17.99 -9.46 3.57
N ASN A 99 -17.16 -9.81 4.53
CA ASN A 99 -16.35 -11.03 4.45
C ASN A 99 -17.19 -12.31 4.55
N THR A 100 -18.35 -12.27 5.20
CA THR A 100 -19.29 -13.39 5.25
C THR A 100 -19.90 -13.71 3.87
N HIS A 101 -20.01 -12.71 2.99
CA HIS A 101 -20.76 -12.81 1.72
C HIS A 101 -19.86 -12.89 0.48
N ILE A 102 -18.65 -12.32 0.47
CA ILE A 102 -17.74 -12.43 -0.67
C ILE A 102 -17.39 -13.91 -0.97
N PRO A 103 -17.09 -14.78 0.00
CA PRO A 103 -16.85 -16.19 -0.26
C PRO A 103 -18.04 -16.92 -0.92
N VAL A 104 -19.28 -16.49 -0.63
CA VAL A 104 -20.48 -17.04 -1.28
C VAL A 104 -20.51 -16.69 -2.78
N VAL A 105 -20.03 -15.50 -3.15
CA VAL A 105 -19.87 -15.11 -4.57
C VAL A 105 -18.77 -15.93 -5.23
N VAL A 106 -17.65 -16.20 -4.53
CA VAL A 106 -16.62 -17.13 -5.04
C VAL A 106 -17.23 -18.51 -5.30
N GLY A 107 -18.10 -19.00 -4.39
CA GLY A 107 -18.85 -20.24 -4.60
C GLY A 107 -19.84 -20.17 -5.77
N ALA A 108 -20.50 -19.02 -6.00
CA ALA A 108 -21.33 -18.80 -7.18
C ALA A 108 -20.48 -18.88 -8.47
N GLN A 109 -19.27 -18.34 -8.47
CA GLN A 109 -18.33 -18.50 -9.57
C GLN A 109 -17.99 -19.97 -9.82
N MET A 110 -17.73 -20.75 -8.78
CA MET A 110 -17.45 -22.17 -8.90
C MET A 110 -18.68 -22.95 -9.38
N ARG A 111 -19.89 -22.57 -8.95
CA ARG A 111 -21.13 -23.14 -9.49
C ARG A 111 -21.21 -22.99 -11.00
N TYR A 112 -20.93 -21.78 -11.53
CA TYR A 112 -20.88 -21.57 -12.97
C TYR A 112 -19.87 -22.49 -13.65
N GLU A 113 -18.67 -22.65 -13.10
CA GLU A 113 -17.63 -23.51 -13.68
C GLU A 113 -18.03 -25.00 -13.72
N VAL A 114 -18.71 -25.47 -12.69
CA VAL A 114 -19.07 -26.87 -12.54
C VAL A 114 -20.36 -27.23 -13.29
N THR A 115 -21.34 -26.33 -13.32
CA THR A 115 -22.67 -26.59 -13.88
C THR A 115 -22.92 -25.96 -15.25
N GLY A 116 -22.14 -24.93 -15.63
CA GLY A 116 -22.39 -24.10 -16.82
C GLY A 116 -23.56 -23.12 -16.65
N ASP A 117 -24.12 -22.96 -15.44
CA ASP A 117 -25.26 -22.08 -15.18
C ASP A 117 -24.85 -20.59 -15.30
N VAL A 118 -25.20 -19.98 -16.44
CA VAL A 118 -24.83 -18.60 -16.82
C VAL A 118 -25.34 -17.56 -15.82
N LEU A 119 -26.45 -17.82 -15.11
CA LEU A 119 -26.97 -16.91 -14.10
C LEU A 119 -25.91 -16.61 -13.03
N TYR A 120 -25.15 -17.63 -12.61
CA TYR A 120 -24.13 -17.47 -11.55
C TYR A 120 -22.88 -16.74 -12.04
N LYS A 121 -22.57 -16.78 -13.34
CA LYS A 121 -21.59 -15.88 -13.95
C LYS A 121 -22.07 -14.42 -13.89
N GLN A 122 -23.33 -14.18 -14.24
CA GLN A 122 -23.92 -12.84 -14.21
C GLN A 122 -23.98 -12.27 -12.78
N ILE A 123 -24.37 -13.08 -11.80
CA ILE A 123 -24.35 -12.73 -10.37
C ILE A 123 -22.96 -12.24 -9.94
N ALA A 124 -21.91 -13.01 -10.27
CA ALA A 124 -20.54 -12.63 -9.89
C ALA A 124 -20.04 -11.37 -10.62
N THR A 125 -20.43 -11.18 -11.89
CA THR A 125 -20.11 -9.98 -12.65
C THR A 125 -20.80 -8.77 -12.03
N SER A 126 -22.13 -8.83 -11.81
CA SER A 126 -22.90 -7.75 -11.19
C SER A 126 -22.37 -7.40 -9.80
N PHE A 127 -21.99 -8.40 -8.99
CA PHE A 127 -21.37 -8.15 -7.69
C PHE A 127 -20.08 -7.33 -7.81
N MET A 128 -19.19 -7.71 -8.73
CA MET A 128 -17.93 -6.99 -8.93
C MET A 128 -18.18 -5.55 -9.40
N ASP A 129 -19.16 -5.33 -10.28
CA ASP A 129 -19.54 -4.02 -10.77
C ASP A 129 -20.11 -3.13 -9.64
N ILE A 130 -20.96 -3.70 -8.78
CA ILE A 130 -21.50 -3.04 -7.59
C ILE A 130 -20.37 -2.60 -6.66
N ILE A 131 -19.47 -3.52 -6.28
CA ILE A 131 -18.36 -3.21 -5.40
C ILE A 131 -17.47 -2.14 -6.03
N ASN A 132 -17.11 -2.31 -7.30
CA ASN A 132 -16.17 -1.39 -7.96
C ASN A 132 -16.78 0.01 -8.20
N SER A 133 -18.09 0.12 -8.42
CA SER A 133 -18.74 1.42 -8.68
C SER A 133 -19.15 2.17 -7.41
N SER A 134 -19.48 1.47 -6.32
CA SER A 134 -20.15 2.08 -5.17
C SER A 134 -19.49 1.86 -3.82
N HIS A 135 -18.73 0.75 -3.63
CA HIS A 135 -18.31 0.29 -2.31
C HIS A 135 -16.81 0.09 -2.13
N SER A 136 -15.96 0.38 -3.12
CA SER A 136 -14.51 0.24 -2.98
C SER A 136 -13.80 1.59 -2.86
N TYR A 137 -12.86 1.67 -1.93
CA TYR A 137 -11.97 2.80 -1.74
C TYR A 137 -10.87 2.84 -2.82
N ALA A 138 -10.12 3.93 -2.89
CA ALA A 138 -8.99 4.08 -3.82
C ALA A 138 -7.93 2.97 -3.67
N THR A 139 -7.82 2.36 -2.49
CA THR A 139 -6.97 1.21 -2.22
C THR A 139 -7.42 -0.08 -2.89
N GLY A 140 -8.64 -0.13 -3.42
CA GLY A 140 -9.29 -1.36 -3.90
C GLY A 140 -9.97 -2.16 -2.79
N GLY A 141 -9.73 -1.82 -1.52
CA GLY A 141 -10.41 -2.44 -0.39
C GLY A 141 -11.87 -1.99 -0.28
N THR A 142 -12.67 -2.76 0.43
CA THR A 142 -14.09 -2.49 0.69
C THR A 142 -14.40 -2.76 2.15
N SER A 143 -15.55 -2.34 2.64
CA SER A 143 -16.07 -2.44 4.01
C SER A 143 -15.72 -1.28 4.94
N PHE A 144 -16.63 -1.05 5.87
CA PHE A 144 -16.49 -0.20 7.04
C PHE A 144 -17.07 -0.94 8.23
N GLY A 145 -16.27 -1.10 9.31
CA GLY A 145 -16.70 -1.89 10.47
C GLY A 145 -17.15 -3.31 10.09
N GLU A 146 -16.49 -3.94 9.09
CA GLU A 146 -16.80 -5.26 8.50
C GLU A 146 -18.05 -5.31 7.60
N PHE A 147 -18.84 -4.25 7.47
CA PHE A 147 -20.09 -4.22 6.71
C PHE A 147 -19.99 -3.30 5.49
N TRP A 148 -20.86 -3.50 4.49
CA TRP A 148 -21.05 -2.51 3.44
C TRP A 148 -21.99 -1.40 3.91
N SER A 149 -21.57 -0.16 3.65
CA SER A 149 -22.42 1.02 3.78
C SER A 149 -23.40 1.14 2.62
N ASP A 150 -24.26 2.16 2.65
CA ASP A 150 -25.09 2.49 1.51
C ASP A 150 -24.26 2.81 0.25
N PRO A 151 -24.79 2.54 -0.94
CA PRO A 151 -24.09 2.81 -2.20
C PRO A 151 -23.64 4.26 -2.30
N LYS A 152 -22.40 4.49 -2.72
CA LYS A 152 -21.82 5.83 -2.91
C LYS A 152 -21.98 6.74 -1.69
N ARG A 153 -21.58 6.24 -0.52
CA ARG A 153 -21.58 6.96 0.78
C ARG A 153 -20.24 6.82 1.51
N LEU A 154 -19.14 6.56 0.78
CA LEU A 154 -17.87 6.21 1.39
C LEU A 154 -17.18 7.35 2.13
N ALA A 155 -17.47 8.62 1.80
CA ALA A 155 -16.86 9.75 2.51
C ALA A 155 -17.22 9.78 4.00
N ALA A 156 -18.45 9.40 4.34
CA ALA A 156 -18.90 9.34 5.74
C ALA A 156 -18.38 8.14 6.53
N THR A 157 -17.74 7.18 5.86
CA THR A 157 -17.23 5.95 6.47
C THR A 157 -15.73 5.95 6.72
N LEU A 158 -15.02 7.02 6.33
CA LEU A 158 -13.58 7.12 6.55
C LEU A 158 -13.25 7.05 8.04
N SER A 159 -12.51 6.01 8.44
CA SER A 159 -12.21 5.69 9.83
C SER A 159 -10.93 4.87 9.94
N THR A 160 -10.65 4.35 11.14
CA THR A 160 -9.63 3.33 11.40
C THR A 160 -10.10 1.90 11.08
N GLU A 161 -11.38 1.73 10.75
CA GLU A 161 -12.04 0.43 10.53
C GLU A 161 -12.46 0.23 9.07
N ASN A 162 -11.66 0.71 8.13
CA ASN A 162 -11.91 0.55 6.69
C ASN A 162 -11.18 -0.67 6.12
N ALA A 163 -11.75 -1.22 5.06
CA ALA A 163 -11.08 -2.18 4.19
C ALA A 163 -10.47 -3.36 4.98
N GLU A 164 -11.31 -4.14 5.62
CA GLU A 164 -10.92 -5.41 6.26
C GLU A 164 -10.03 -6.25 5.34
N SER A 165 -8.92 -6.78 5.84
CA SER A 165 -7.96 -7.51 5.01
C SER A 165 -8.54 -8.79 4.40
N CYS A 166 -9.46 -9.47 5.09
CA CYS A 166 -10.16 -10.63 4.56
C CYS A 166 -11.02 -10.28 3.35
N THR A 167 -11.70 -9.12 3.37
CA THR A 167 -12.51 -8.68 2.22
C THR A 167 -11.64 -8.42 1.00
N THR A 168 -10.51 -7.74 1.18
CA THR A 168 -9.56 -7.48 0.10
C THR A 168 -9.02 -8.79 -0.50
N TYR A 169 -8.61 -9.73 0.34
CA TYR A 169 -8.14 -11.05 -0.08
C TYR A 169 -9.18 -11.82 -0.91
N ASN A 170 -10.44 -11.87 -0.45
CA ASN A 170 -11.51 -12.57 -1.15
C ASN A 170 -11.95 -11.86 -2.44
N MET A 171 -11.91 -10.53 -2.47
CA MET A 171 -12.16 -9.77 -3.71
C MET A 171 -11.11 -10.05 -4.80
N LEU A 172 -9.85 -10.31 -4.44
CA LEU A 172 -8.84 -10.77 -5.39
C LEU A 172 -9.23 -12.10 -6.05
N LYS A 173 -9.87 -13.03 -5.32
CA LYS A 173 -10.37 -14.29 -5.90
C LYS A 173 -11.48 -14.02 -6.90
N VAL A 174 -12.45 -13.15 -6.56
CA VAL A 174 -13.56 -12.79 -7.47
C VAL A 174 -13.01 -12.18 -8.76
N SER A 175 -12.15 -11.19 -8.65
CA SER A 175 -11.53 -10.49 -9.78
C SER A 175 -10.71 -11.44 -10.67
N ARG A 176 -9.90 -12.32 -10.06
CA ARG A 176 -9.10 -13.33 -10.76
C ARG A 176 -9.97 -14.25 -11.63
N ASN A 177 -11.07 -14.76 -11.08
CA ASN A 177 -11.95 -15.65 -11.80
C ASN A 177 -12.65 -14.94 -12.97
N LEU A 178 -13.10 -13.69 -12.78
CA LEU A 178 -13.69 -12.89 -13.85
C LEU A 178 -12.69 -12.62 -14.97
N PHE A 179 -11.45 -12.24 -14.65
CA PHE A 179 -10.41 -12.10 -15.68
C PHE A 179 -10.18 -13.42 -16.43
N ARG A 180 -10.10 -14.54 -15.73
CA ARG A 180 -9.88 -15.86 -16.35
C ARG A 180 -10.95 -16.20 -17.38
N TRP A 181 -12.19 -15.80 -17.16
CA TRP A 181 -13.31 -16.08 -18.07
C TRP A 181 -13.43 -15.09 -19.23
N THR A 182 -13.22 -13.81 -18.95
CA THR A 182 -13.55 -12.72 -19.89
C THR A 182 -12.35 -12.17 -20.62
N LYS A 183 -11.16 -12.24 -20.01
CA LYS A 183 -9.94 -11.53 -20.42
C LYS A 183 -10.07 -9.99 -20.37
N GLU A 184 -11.10 -9.47 -19.72
CA GLU A 184 -11.26 -8.04 -19.54
C GLU A 184 -10.21 -7.49 -18.57
N THR A 185 -9.41 -6.55 -19.04
CA THR A 185 -8.28 -5.98 -18.30
C THR A 185 -8.70 -5.18 -17.08
N SER A 186 -9.94 -4.68 -17.02
CA SER A 186 -10.51 -4.00 -15.85
C SER A 186 -10.44 -4.83 -14.57
N TYR A 187 -10.63 -6.15 -14.68
CA TYR A 187 -10.47 -7.06 -13.54
C TYR A 187 -8.99 -7.21 -13.13
N ALA A 188 -8.08 -7.24 -14.09
CA ALA A 188 -6.65 -7.27 -13.81
C ALA A 188 -6.15 -5.95 -13.20
N ASP A 189 -6.70 -4.81 -13.62
CA ASP A 189 -6.41 -3.49 -13.04
C ASP A 189 -6.93 -3.39 -11.60
N TYR A 190 -8.13 -3.91 -11.31
CA TYR A 190 -8.63 -4.02 -9.93
C TYR A 190 -7.72 -4.90 -9.07
N TYR A 191 -7.31 -6.06 -9.61
CA TYR A 191 -6.42 -6.97 -8.90
C TYR A 191 -5.09 -6.29 -8.54
N GLU A 192 -4.46 -5.60 -9.48
CA GLU A 192 -3.23 -4.84 -9.24
C GLU A 192 -3.42 -3.77 -8.16
N ARG A 193 -4.51 -2.99 -8.25
CA ARG A 193 -4.83 -1.94 -7.28
C ARG A 193 -4.98 -2.51 -5.87
N ALA A 194 -5.80 -3.53 -5.70
CA ALA A 194 -6.07 -4.15 -4.41
C ALA A 194 -4.87 -4.90 -3.84
N LEU A 195 -4.06 -5.54 -4.70
CA LEU A 195 -2.83 -6.21 -4.29
C LEU A 195 -1.80 -5.20 -3.75
N ILE A 196 -1.53 -4.12 -4.50
CA ILE A 196 -0.49 -3.14 -4.14
C ILE A 196 -0.94 -2.29 -2.95
N ASN A 197 -2.16 -1.75 -3.00
CA ASN A 197 -2.60 -0.75 -2.03
C ASN A 197 -3.41 -1.32 -0.86
N GLY A 198 -3.93 -2.53 -1.00
CA GLY A 198 -4.60 -3.28 0.06
C GLY A 198 -3.65 -4.29 0.71
N VAL A 199 -3.32 -5.37 -0.02
CA VAL A 199 -2.55 -6.50 0.55
C VAL A 199 -1.14 -6.11 1.01
N LEU A 200 -0.38 -5.35 0.23
CA LEU A 200 0.95 -4.91 0.66
C LEU A 200 0.87 -3.87 1.79
N SER A 201 -0.20 -3.07 1.83
CA SER A 201 -0.36 -2.01 2.83
C SER A 201 -0.68 -2.53 4.23
N ILE A 202 -1.25 -3.73 4.38
CA ILE A 202 -1.52 -4.29 5.71
C ILE A 202 -0.30 -4.93 6.36
N GLN A 203 0.79 -5.12 5.63
CA GLN A 203 2.02 -5.75 6.12
C GLN A 203 2.91 -4.73 6.83
N ARG A 204 3.51 -5.12 7.97
CA ARG A 204 4.49 -4.27 8.64
C ARG A 204 5.81 -4.16 7.88
N GLY A 205 6.12 -5.15 7.08
CA GLY A 205 7.28 -5.19 6.19
C GLY A 205 8.60 -5.46 6.90
N THR A 206 8.99 -4.66 7.88
CA THR A 206 10.22 -4.87 8.68
C THR A 206 10.09 -5.97 9.72
N ASP A 207 8.87 -6.37 10.05
CA ASP A 207 8.59 -7.45 11.00
C ASP A 207 7.73 -8.52 10.31
N PRO A 208 8.34 -9.48 9.59
CA PRO A 208 7.63 -10.47 8.80
C PRO A 208 6.62 -11.27 9.63
N GLY A 209 5.42 -11.43 9.11
CA GLY A 209 4.32 -12.11 9.80
C GLY A 209 3.51 -11.21 10.74
N VAL A 210 3.84 -9.92 10.82
CA VAL A 210 3.05 -8.92 11.53
C VAL A 210 2.24 -8.08 10.54
N MET A 211 0.96 -7.95 10.77
CA MET A 211 0.02 -7.24 9.91
C MET A 211 -1.14 -6.64 10.71
N ILE A 212 -1.93 -5.79 10.07
CA ILE A 212 -3.13 -5.19 10.67
C ILE A 212 -4.40 -5.90 10.19
N TYR A 213 -5.46 -5.74 10.97
CA TYR A 213 -6.80 -6.26 10.67
C TYR A 213 -7.50 -5.42 9.58
N MET A 214 -7.60 -4.11 9.80
CA MET A 214 -8.23 -3.14 8.90
C MET A 214 -7.23 -2.07 8.48
N LEU A 215 -7.40 -1.51 7.29
CA LEU A 215 -6.53 -0.46 6.74
C LEU A 215 -7.15 0.92 6.99
N PRO A 216 -6.64 1.72 7.94
CA PRO A 216 -7.14 3.06 8.23
C PRO A 216 -7.14 3.96 6.99
N GLN A 217 -8.22 4.70 6.78
CA GLN A 217 -8.34 5.69 5.71
C GLN A 217 -8.86 7.05 6.18
N ALA A 218 -9.13 7.19 7.47
CA ALA A 218 -9.45 8.50 8.06
C ALA A 218 -8.24 9.43 8.01
N PRO A 219 -8.46 10.76 7.85
CA PRO A 219 -7.39 11.73 7.87
C PRO A 219 -6.61 11.70 9.19
N GLY A 220 -5.28 11.71 9.09
CA GLY A 220 -4.40 11.78 10.26
C GLY A 220 -4.45 10.56 11.16
N HIS A 221 -4.62 9.37 10.60
CA HIS A 221 -4.55 8.12 11.35
C HIS A 221 -3.37 7.25 10.91
N SER A 222 -3.03 6.30 11.74
CA SER A 222 -1.89 5.39 11.57
C SER A 222 -2.35 3.94 11.57
N LYS A 223 -1.60 3.07 10.91
CA LYS A 223 -1.83 1.61 10.97
C LYS A 223 -1.67 1.05 12.38
N ALA A 224 -0.82 1.67 13.20
CA ALA A 224 -0.63 1.27 14.60
C ALA A 224 -1.88 1.47 15.47
N VAL A 225 -2.79 2.36 15.07
CA VAL A 225 -4.06 2.64 15.76
C VAL A 225 -5.28 2.15 14.98
N SER A 226 -5.09 1.21 14.04
CA SER A 226 -6.19 0.51 13.38
C SER A 226 -6.96 -0.37 14.37
N TYR A 227 -8.12 -0.88 13.95
CA TYR A 227 -8.88 -1.85 14.73
C TYR A 227 -7.99 -3.04 15.12
N HIS A 228 -7.86 -3.34 16.40
CA HIS A 228 -6.92 -4.29 17.01
C HIS A 228 -5.42 -3.97 16.83
N GLY A 229 -5.03 -2.91 16.14
CA GLY A 229 -3.63 -2.54 15.88
C GLY A 229 -2.83 -3.59 15.12
N TRP A 230 -1.50 -3.54 15.27
CA TRP A 230 -0.63 -4.58 14.75
C TRP A 230 -0.83 -5.90 15.48
N GLY A 231 -0.97 -6.98 14.72
CA GLY A 231 -0.92 -8.32 15.26
C GLY A 231 0.48 -8.72 15.77
N THR A 232 0.57 -9.93 16.27
CA THR A 232 1.83 -10.58 16.66
C THR A 232 2.11 -11.79 15.80
N LYS A 233 3.36 -12.25 15.74
CA LYS A 233 3.75 -13.39 14.90
C LYS A 233 3.06 -14.71 15.31
N TYR A 234 2.75 -14.88 16.58
CA TYR A 234 2.35 -16.18 17.13
C TYR A 234 1.06 -16.15 17.96
N ASP A 235 0.61 -14.97 18.42
CA ASP A 235 -0.46 -14.84 19.39
C ASP A 235 -1.68 -14.06 18.88
N SER A 236 -1.76 -13.79 17.58
CA SER A 236 -2.90 -13.11 16.96
C SER A 236 -3.68 -14.10 16.12
N PHE A 237 -4.91 -14.42 16.58
CA PHE A 237 -5.76 -15.48 16.01
C PHE A 237 -7.05 -14.96 15.37
N TRP A 238 -7.25 -13.64 15.29
CA TRP A 238 -8.35 -13.07 14.49
C TRP A 238 -8.21 -13.46 13.03
N CYS A 239 -9.33 -13.68 12.33
CA CYS A 239 -9.34 -14.16 10.94
C CYS A 239 -8.42 -13.37 10.02
N CYS A 240 -8.39 -12.05 10.13
CA CYS A 240 -7.62 -11.16 9.28
C CYS A 240 -6.11 -11.29 9.45
N TYR A 241 -5.63 -11.62 10.64
CA TYR A 241 -4.21 -11.92 10.83
C TYR A 241 -3.79 -13.22 10.13
N GLY A 242 -4.66 -14.25 10.13
CA GLY A 242 -4.46 -15.47 9.35
C GLY A 242 -4.53 -15.19 7.85
N THR A 243 -5.53 -14.45 7.40
CA THR A 243 -5.68 -14.03 5.99
C THR A 243 -4.48 -13.21 5.52
N GLY A 244 -3.92 -12.36 6.37
CA GLY A 244 -2.74 -11.58 6.04
C GLY A 244 -1.54 -12.49 5.67
N ILE A 245 -1.34 -13.62 6.35
CA ILE A 245 -0.32 -14.61 6.02
C ILE A 245 -0.65 -15.30 4.68
N GLU A 246 -1.91 -15.73 4.49
CA GLU A 246 -2.37 -16.33 3.23
C GLU A 246 -2.24 -15.38 2.04
N SER A 247 -2.33 -14.07 2.28
CA SER A 247 -2.26 -13.04 1.24
C SER A 247 -0.94 -13.04 0.47
N PHE A 248 0.15 -13.57 1.03
CA PHE A 248 1.41 -13.75 0.30
C PHE A 248 1.25 -14.67 -0.92
N SER A 249 0.32 -15.62 -0.90
CA SER A 249 0.01 -16.46 -2.07
C SER A 249 -0.48 -15.64 -3.26
N LYS A 250 -1.09 -14.47 -3.03
CA LYS A 250 -1.62 -13.59 -4.07
C LYS A 250 -0.53 -12.87 -4.88
N LEU A 251 0.69 -12.79 -4.35
CA LEU A 251 1.82 -12.18 -5.06
C LEU A 251 2.22 -12.97 -6.31
N GLY A 252 1.98 -14.28 -6.34
CA GLY A 252 2.40 -15.15 -7.43
C GLY A 252 1.26 -15.84 -8.19
N ASP A 253 0.06 -15.94 -7.63
CA ASP A 253 -1.00 -16.79 -8.19
C ASP A 253 -1.70 -16.22 -9.43
N SER A 254 -1.53 -14.94 -9.72
CA SER A 254 -2.26 -14.22 -10.76
C SER A 254 -1.36 -13.35 -11.65
N ILE A 255 -0.09 -13.72 -11.81
CA ILE A 255 0.81 -13.06 -12.77
C ILE A 255 0.55 -13.61 -14.17
N TYR A 256 0.42 -14.94 -14.28
CA TYR A 256 0.37 -15.68 -15.53
C TYR A 256 -0.93 -16.50 -15.64
N PHE A 257 -1.58 -16.42 -16.80
CA PHE A 257 -2.76 -17.24 -17.13
C PHE A 257 -2.50 -17.98 -18.43
N GLU A 258 -2.43 -19.31 -18.34
CA GLU A 258 -2.19 -20.19 -19.47
C GLU A 258 -3.50 -20.57 -20.15
N GLU A 259 -3.54 -20.49 -21.48
CA GLU A 259 -4.62 -20.99 -22.31
C GLU A 259 -4.09 -22.12 -23.19
N LYS A 260 -4.70 -23.29 -23.07
CA LYS A 260 -4.37 -24.47 -23.87
C LYS A 260 -5.08 -24.40 -25.22
N GLY A 261 -4.40 -24.83 -26.28
CA GLY A 261 -4.96 -24.84 -27.62
C GLY A 261 -3.91 -25.28 -28.65
N ALA A 262 -4.28 -25.28 -29.92
CA ALA A 262 -3.37 -25.57 -31.02
C ALA A 262 -2.18 -24.58 -31.06
N THR A 263 -2.45 -23.33 -30.73
CA THR A 263 -1.43 -22.30 -30.43
C THR A 263 -1.63 -21.92 -28.97
N PRO A 264 -0.78 -22.42 -28.06
CA PRO A 264 -0.92 -22.07 -26.64
C PRO A 264 -0.71 -20.58 -26.43
N ALA A 265 -1.48 -19.98 -25.50
CA ALA A 265 -1.36 -18.56 -25.16
C ALA A 265 -1.07 -18.38 -23.68
N LEU A 266 -0.33 -17.32 -23.34
CA LEU A 266 0.00 -16.92 -21.99
C LEU A 266 -0.35 -15.45 -21.80
N SER A 267 -1.31 -15.18 -20.92
CA SER A 267 -1.64 -13.81 -20.52
C SER A 267 -0.82 -13.41 -19.29
N ILE A 268 -0.12 -12.29 -19.37
CA ILE A 268 0.70 -11.68 -18.32
C ILE A 268 -0.03 -10.42 -17.87
N ILE A 269 -0.54 -10.41 -16.62
CA ILE A 269 -1.43 -9.34 -16.16
C ILE A 269 -0.92 -8.56 -14.95
N GLN A 270 0.12 -9.05 -14.27
CA GLN A 270 0.77 -8.35 -13.17
C GLN A 270 2.25 -8.17 -13.47
N TYR A 271 2.76 -6.97 -13.22
CA TYR A 271 4.17 -6.63 -13.44
C TYR A 271 4.96 -6.81 -12.15
N ILE A 272 5.27 -8.06 -11.85
CA ILE A 272 6.04 -8.50 -10.68
C ILE A 272 7.25 -9.29 -11.19
N PRO A 273 8.50 -8.92 -10.83
CA PRO A 273 9.69 -9.67 -11.23
C PRO A 273 9.56 -11.15 -10.91
N SER A 274 9.62 -11.99 -11.92
CA SER A 274 9.35 -13.42 -11.79
C SER A 274 9.81 -14.23 -12.99
N THR A 275 9.93 -15.54 -12.83
CA THR A 275 10.24 -16.48 -13.91
C THR A 275 9.17 -17.56 -13.97
N PHE A 276 8.57 -17.73 -15.13
CA PHE A 276 7.56 -18.75 -15.41
C PHE A 276 8.07 -19.81 -16.38
N ASN A 277 8.05 -21.06 -15.95
CA ASN A 277 8.38 -22.20 -16.81
C ASN A 277 7.12 -22.70 -17.52
N TRP A 278 6.89 -22.20 -18.72
CA TRP A 278 5.72 -22.53 -19.54
C TRP A 278 5.90 -23.87 -20.27
N LYS A 279 5.55 -24.95 -19.57
CA LYS A 279 5.80 -26.32 -20.05
C LYS A 279 5.10 -26.64 -21.36
N THR A 280 3.84 -26.20 -21.54
CA THR A 280 3.03 -26.48 -22.73
C THR A 280 3.64 -25.89 -24.00
N ALA A 281 4.26 -24.73 -23.92
CA ALA A 281 4.94 -24.11 -25.06
C ALA A 281 6.44 -24.45 -25.14
N GLY A 282 7.01 -25.13 -24.16
CA GLY A 282 8.44 -25.41 -24.08
C GLY A 282 9.30 -24.18 -23.86
N LEU A 283 8.72 -23.15 -23.25
CA LEU A 283 9.34 -21.84 -23.04
C LEU A 283 9.57 -21.56 -21.55
N THR A 284 10.56 -20.69 -21.28
CA THR A 284 10.67 -20.00 -19.98
C THR A 284 10.58 -18.51 -20.24
N VAL A 285 9.67 -17.84 -19.52
CA VAL A 285 9.44 -16.39 -19.58
C VAL A 285 9.97 -15.77 -18.31
N THR A 286 10.91 -14.84 -18.39
CA THR A 286 11.45 -14.10 -17.24
C THR A 286 11.04 -12.64 -17.36
N GLN A 287 10.34 -12.15 -16.35
CA GLN A 287 9.89 -10.78 -16.23
C GLN A 287 10.82 -10.01 -15.29
N GLN A 288 11.26 -8.84 -15.73
CA GLN A 288 12.06 -7.90 -14.95
C GLN A 288 11.46 -6.49 -15.07
N LEU A 289 11.59 -5.72 -14.00
CA LEU A 289 11.20 -4.33 -13.94
C LEU A 289 12.40 -3.45 -13.61
N LYS A 290 12.48 -2.30 -14.27
CA LYS A 290 13.37 -1.24 -13.79
C LYS A 290 12.80 -0.65 -12.50
N PRO A 291 13.60 -0.49 -11.43
CA PRO A 291 13.16 0.21 -10.23
C PRO A 291 12.57 1.59 -10.57
N LEU A 292 11.42 1.89 -9.98
CA LEU A 292 10.66 3.11 -10.27
C LEU A 292 10.95 4.18 -9.21
N SER A 293 11.07 5.42 -9.67
CA SER A 293 11.17 6.62 -8.83
C SER A 293 10.13 7.68 -9.22
N SER A 294 9.94 8.68 -8.39
CA SER A 294 9.03 9.81 -8.63
C SER A 294 9.40 10.66 -9.85
N SER A 295 10.64 10.58 -10.32
CA SER A 295 11.12 11.29 -11.52
C SER A 295 10.99 10.48 -12.81
N ASP A 296 10.64 9.20 -12.73
CA ASP A 296 10.44 8.37 -13.93
C ASP A 296 9.13 8.72 -14.64
N LEU A 297 9.21 8.82 -15.96
CA LEU A 297 8.05 9.09 -16.83
C LEU A 297 7.39 7.80 -17.34
N HIS A 298 8.04 6.65 -17.15
CA HIS A 298 7.58 5.35 -17.65
C HIS A 298 7.90 4.24 -16.67
N LEU A 299 6.94 3.35 -16.44
CA LEU A 299 7.21 2.01 -15.91
C LEU A 299 7.81 1.19 -17.06
N GLN A 300 9.00 0.65 -16.85
CA GLN A 300 9.72 -0.17 -17.84
C GLN A 300 9.70 -1.64 -17.41
N VAL A 301 9.15 -2.48 -18.30
CA VAL A 301 9.06 -3.94 -18.11
C VAL A 301 9.80 -4.62 -19.26
N SER A 302 10.59 -5.64 -18.95
CA SER A 302 11.20 -6.51 -19.96
C SER A 302 10.82 -7.97 -19.72
N LEU A 303 10.44 -8.66 -20.79
CA LEU A 303 10.15 -10.09 -20.81
C LEU A 303 11.19 -10.76 -21.69
N SER A 304 12.05 -11.58 -21.08
CA SER A 304 13.08 -12.36 -21.77
C SER A 304 12.60 -13.79 -21.96
N ILE A 305 12.79 -14.34 -23.15
CA ILE A 305 12.34 -15.68 -23.52
C ILE A 305 13.55 -16.61 -23.66
N SER A 306 13.48 -17.79 -23.05
CA SER A 306 14.38 -18.88 -23.35
C SER A 306 13.59 -20.13 -23.78
N VAL A 307 14.11 -20.86 -24.76
CA VAL A 307 13.47 -22.04 -25.33
C VAL A 307 14.20 -23.27 -24.82
N LYS A 308 13.47 -24.23 -24.23
CA LYS A 308 14.05 -25.46 -23.68
C LYS A 308 14.09 -26.62 -24.71
N THR A 309 13.13 -26.62 -25.62
CA THR A 309 12.97 -27.63 -26.70
C THR A 309 12.54 -26.90 -27.94
N ASN A 310 12.55 -27.55 -29.13
CA ASN A 310 12.10 -26.90 -30.36
C ASN A 310 10.78 -26.14 -30.10
N GLY A 311 10.88 -24.79 -30.02
CA GLY A 311 9.78 -23.91 -29.61
C GLY A 311 8.60 -24.06 -30.56
N GLN A 312 7.40 -24.23 -30.01
CA GLN A 312 6.17 -24.13 -30.77
C GLN A 312 5.82 -22.67 -31.01
N SER A 313 4.98 -22.41 -32.02
CA SER A 313 4.32 -21.12 -32.13
C SER A 313 3.43 -20.92 -30.90
N ALA A 314 3.61 -19.80 -30.21
CA ALA A 314 2.88 -19.46 -29.01
C ALA A 314 2.56 -17.97 -28.95
N THR A 315 1.49 -17.60 -28.26
CA THR A 315 1.02 -16.22 -28.09
C THR A 315 1.34 -15.72 -26.69
N LEU A 316 2.01 -14.57 -26.60
CA LEU A 316 2.07 -13.78 -25.36
C LEU A 316 1.04 -12.66 -25.43
N ASN A 317 0.13 -12.61 -24.47
CA ASN A 317 -0.84 -11.54 -24.26
C ASN A 317 -0.39 -10.71 -23.06
N VAL A 318 -0.07 -9.44 -23.23
CA VAL A 318 0.47 -8.57 -22.19
C VAL A 318 -0.56 -7.49 -21.87
N ARG A 319 -0.94 -7.34 -20.63
CA ARG A 319 -1.89 -6.31 -20.21
C ARG A 319 -1.28 -4.92 -20.38
N ILE A 320 -2.03 -4.01 -20.96
CA ILE A 320 -1.71 -2.59 -20.98
C ILE A 320 -2.56 -1.90 -19.90
N PRO A 321 -1.94 -1.43 -18.79
CA PRO A 321 -2.69 -0.90 -17.66
C PRO A 321 -3.54 0.33 -18.03
N THR A 322 -4.74 0.45 -17.45
CA THR A 322 -5.63 1.61 -17.68
C THR A 322 -5.08 2.92 -17.11
N TRP A 323 -4.21 2.86 -16.09
CA TRP A 323 -3.57 4.05 -15.53
C TRP A 323 -2.46 4.61 -16.44
N SER A 324 -2.05 3.90 -17.48
CA SER A 324 -1.10 4.36 -18.46
C SER A 324 -1.76 5.27 -19.50
N SER A 325 -0.96 6.07 -20.21
CA SER A 325 -1.41 6.89 -21.33
C SER A 325 -1.05 6.23 -22.66
N ALA A 326 -1.93 6.32 -23.65
CA ALA A 326 -1.61 5.89 -25.02
C ALA A 326 -0.47 6.73 -25.64
N ASN A 327 -0.41 8.02 -25.26
CA ASN A 327 0.66 8.90 -25.70
C ASN A 327 1.95 8.55 -24.96
N GLY A 328 2.94 8.05 -25.69
CA GLY A 328 4.24 7.63 -25.17
C GLY A 328 4.30 6.17 -24.70
N ALA A 329 3.18 5.42 -24.70
CA ALA A 329 3.23 3.97 -24.50
C ALA A 329 3.94 3.29 -25.69
N LYS A 330 4.86 2.36 -25.38
CA LYS A 330 5.67 1.69 -26.39
C LYS A 330 5.85 0.22 -26.06
N ALA A 331 5.79 -0.61 -27.09
CA ALA A 331 6.15 -2.02 -27.03
C ALA A 331 7.08 -2.37 -28.17
N THR A 332 8.18 -3.06 -27.88
CA THR A 332 9.13 -3.53 -28.90
C THR A 332 9.44 -5.01 -28.72
N LEU A 333 9.59 -5.73 -29.83
CA LEU A 333 10.08 -7.10 -29.86
C LEU A 333 11.47 -7.09 -30.54
N ASN A 334 12.52 -7.46 -29.82
CA ASN A 334 13.90 -7.42 -30.33
C ASN A 334 14.22 -6.05 -30.96
N ASP A 335 13.91 -4.96 -30.25
CA ASP A 335 14.02 -3.55 -30.64
C ASP A 335 13.12 -3.11 -31.81
N LYS A 336 12.36 -4.02 -32.41
CA LYS A 336 11.39 -3.66 -33.46
C LYS A 336 10.08 -3.21 -32.82
N ASP A 337 9.63 -2.01 -33.21
CA ASP A 337 8.36 -1.45 -32.74
C ASP A 337 7.17 -2.32 -33.14
N LEU A 338 6.27 -2.58 -32.20
CA LEU A 338 5.03 -3.35 -32.39
C LEU A 338 3.81 -2.47 -32.73
N GLY A 339 4.00 -1.15 -32.79
CA GLY A 339 2.94 -0.20 -33.12
C GLY A 339 2.11 0.25 -31.93
N LEU A 340 0.83 0.55 -32.16
CA LEU A 340 -0.05 1.18 -31.18
C LEU A 340 -0.29 0.30 -29.93
N VAL A 341 -0.05 0.89 -28.78
CA VAL A 341 -0.30 0.29 -27.47
C VAL A 341 -1.48 1.01 -26.82
N THR A 342 -2.59 0.29 -26.63
CA THR A 342 -3.85 0.87 -26.14
C THR A 342 -4.06 0.53 -24.65
N PRO A 343 -4.09 1.52 -23.74
CA PRO A 343 -4.44 1.28 -22.33
C PRO A 343 -5.79 0.56 -22.17
N GLY A 344 -5.88 -0.34 -21.21
CA GLY A 344 -7.08 -1.14 -20.98
C GLY A 344 -7.27 -2.29 -21.96
N SER A 345 -6.22 -2.69 -22.70
CA SER A 345 -6.26 -3.83 -23.62
C SER A 345 -5.17 -4.86 -23.35
N LEU A 346 -5.20 -5.96 -24.08
CA LEU A 346 -4.12 -6.94 -24.17
C LEU A 346 -3.36 -6.74 -25.48
N LEU A 347 -2.05 -6.56 -25.40
CA LEU A 347 -1.15 -6.64 -26.57
C LEU A 347 -0.81 -8.10 -26.83
N SER A 348 -1.20 -8.62 -28.00
CA SER A 348 -0.96 -10.01 -28.38
C SER A 348 0.20 -10.13 -29.35
N VAL A 349 1.18 -10.98 -29.04
CA VAL A 349 2.33 -11.28 -29.91
C VAL A 349 2.41 -12.78 -30.13
N THR A 350 2.10 -13.20 -31.36
CA THR A 350 2.17 -14.62 -31.78
C THR A 350 3.36 -14.85 -32.69
N LYS A 351 4.23 -15.77 -32.30
CA LYS A 351 5.37 -16.19 -33.15
C LYS A 351 5.93 -17.53 -32.69
N GLN A 352 6.82 -18.10 -33.50
CA GLN A 352 7.74 -19.13 -33.06
C GLN A 352 8.89 -18.47 -32.28
N TRP A 353 8.91 -18.66 -30.96
CA TRP A 353 9.86 -18.01 -30.07
C TRP A 353 11.24 -18.67 -30.15
N ASN A 354 12.29 -17.85 -30.07
CA ASN A 354 13.69 -18.28 -30.01
C ASN A 354 14.31 -17.87 -28.67
N SER A 355 15.34 -18.61 -28.24
CA SER A 355 16.12 -18.19 -27.08
C SER A 355 16.80 -16.86 -27.37
N GLY A 356 16.68 -15.91 -26.44
CA GLY A 356 17.17 -14.56 -26.58
C GLY A 356 16.15 -13.56 -27.14
N ASP A 357 14.96 -14.03 -27.58
CA ASP A 357 13.87 -13.08 -27.86
C ASP A 357 13.50 -12.30 -26.59
N TYR A 358 13.24 -11.02 -26.75
CA TYR A 358 12.77 -10.18 -25.66
C TYR A 358 11.72 -9.17 -26.11
N LEU A 359 10.73 -8.97 -25.23
CA LEU A 359 9.68 -7.96 -25.37
C LEU A 359 9.94 -6.87 -24.34
N SER A 360 10.09 -5.63 -24.78
CA SER A 360 10.23 -4.46 -23.91
C SER A 360 8.98 -3.61 -23.96
N LEU A 361 8.50 -3.22 -22.78
CA LEU A 361 7.29 -2.42 -22.60
C LEU A 361 7.63 -1.16 -21.81
N GLN A 362 7.12 -0.02 -22.28
CA GLN A 362 7.23 1.27 -21.62
C GLN A 362 5.81 1.82 -21.44
N PHE A 363 5.38 1.95 -20.20
CA PHE A 363 4.07 2.50 -19.86
C PHE A 363 4.24 3.88 -19.25
N PRO A 364 3.77 4.96 -19.91
CA PRO A 364 3.74 6.28 -19.30
C PRO A 364 3.07 6.23 -17.94
N ILE A 365 3.76 6.75 -16.92
CA ILE A 365 3.27 6.80 -15.56
C ILE A 365 3.19 8.26 -15.11
N GLY A 366 2.12 8.61 -14.41
CA GLY A 366 1.90 9.97 -13.96
C GLY A 366 1.02 10.06 -12.75
N LEU A 367 0.99 11.27 -12.18
CA LEU A 367 0.08 11.62 -11.11
C LEU A 367 -1.32 11.85 -11.64
N ARG A 368 -2.32 11.37 -10.89
CA ARG A 368 -3.74 11.65 -11.12
C ARG A 368 -4.48 11.69 -9.80
N THR A 369 -5.67 12.24 -9.82
CA THR A 369 -6.61 12.20 -8.69
C THR A 369 -7.80 11.31 -9.02
N GLU A 370 -8.42 10.75 -7.99
CA GLU A 370 -9.61 9.91 -8.09
C GLU A 370 -10.58 10.28 -6.96
N ALA A 371 -11.78 10.75 -7.33
CA ALA A 371 -12.80 11.12 -6.35
C ALA A 371 -13.23 9.91 -5.51
N ILE A 372 -13.50 10.15 -4.23
CA ILE A 372 -14.14 9.14 -3.39
C ILE A 372 -15.52 8.80 -3.96
N LYS A 373 -15.94 7.54 -3.82
CA LYS A 373 -17.26 7.09 -4.30
C LYS A 373 -18.35 7.57 -3.37
N ASP A 374 -18.71 8.84 -3.55
CA ASP A 374 -19.78 9.52 -2.83
C ASP A 374 -20.51 10.45 -3.80
N ASP A 375 -21.84 10.36 -3.87
CA ASP A 375 -22.62 11.17 -4.81
C ASP A 375 -23.19 12.46 -4.20
N ARG A 376 -22.82 12.74 -2.94
CA ARG A 376 -23.22 13.96 -2.25
C ARG A 376 -22.29 15.12 -2.63
N PRO A 377 -22.83 16.28 -3.04
CA PRO A 377 -22.05 17.41 -3.53
C PRO A 377 -20.99 17.92 -2.56
N GLU A 378 -21.24 17.87 -1.24
CA GLU A 378 -20.31 18.30 -0.20
C GLU A 378 -19.01 17.51 -0.13
N TYR A 379 -18.97 16.32 -0.73
CA TYR A 379 -17.77 15.45 -0.80
C TYR A 379 -17.13 15.41 -2.19
N ALA A 380 -17.61 16.18 -3.16
CA ALA A 380 -17.09 16.16 -4.53
C ALA A 380 -15.61 16.54 -4.63
N SER A 381 -15.11 17.36 -3.68
CA SER A 381 -13.71 17.76 -3.59
C SER A 381 -12.81 16.71 -2.94
N LEU A 382 -13.37 15.66 -2.34
CA LEU A 382 -12.58 14.66 -1.60
C LEU A 382 -12.01 13.62 -2.55
N GLN A 383 -10.68 13.66 -2.75
CA GLN A 383 -10.00 12.83 -3.76
C GLN A 383 -8.74 12.17 -3.21
N ALA A 384 -8.47 10.96 -3.67
CA ALA A 384 -7.18 10.30 -3.48
C ALA A 384 -6.19 10.72 -4.58
N ILE A 385 -4.91 10.73 -4.26
CA ILE A 385 -3.81 11.02 -5.19
C ILE A 385 -3.13 9.70 -5.53
N LEU A 386 -2.92 9.45 -6.82
CA LEU A 386 -2.30 8.22 -7.31
C LEU A 386 -1.14 8.52 -8.26
N PHE A 387 -0.13 7.66 -8.23
CA PHE A 387 0.97 7.64 -9.21
C PHE A 387 1.01 6.25 -9.85
N GLY A 388 0.59 6.14 -11.11
CA GLY A 388 0.37 4.83 -11.73
C GLY A 388 -0.56 3.95 -10.89
N PRO A 389 -0.15 2.73 -10.50
CA PRO A 389 -0.96 1.84 -9.67
C PRO A 389 -0.95 2.21 -8.17
N PHE A 390 -0.05 3.11 -7.72
CA PHE A 390 0.18 3.40 -6.30
C PHE A 390 -0.76 4.48 -5.79
N VAL A 391 -1.46 4.22 -4.68
CA VAL A 391 -2.12 5.24 -3.87
C VAL A 391 -1.06 5.92 -3.03
N LEU A 392 -1.01 7.25 -3.11
CA LEU A 392 -0.11 8.08 -2.31
C LEU A 392 -0.84 8.57 -1.07
N ALA A 393 -0.22 8.37 0.08
CA ALA A 393 -0.70 8.90 1.35
C ALA A 393 0.21 10.05 1.80
N GLY A 394 -0.36 11.11 2.31
CA GLY A 394 0.38 12.27 2.82
C GLY A 394 0.61 12.18 4.31
N LEU A 395 1.83 12.41 4.76
CA LEU A 395 2.15 12.46 6.19
C LEU A 395 1.41 13.64 6.84
N SER A 396 0.53 13.34 7.78
CA SER A 396 -0.33 14.33 8.43
C SER A 396 -0.95 13.77 9.71
N SER A 397 -1.05 14.58 10.74
CA SER A 397 -1.75 14.26 11.99
C SER A 397 -3.24 14.67 12.01
N GLY A 398 -3.82 15.01 10.83
CA GLY A 398 -5.23 15.35 10.70
C GLY A 398 -5.55 16.42 9.66
N ASP A 399 -4.55 17.15 9.16
CA ASP A 399 -4.73 18.09 8.05
C ASP A 399 -4.86 17.31 6.73
N TRP A 400 -5.80 17.71 5.88
CA TRP A 400 -6.08 17.08 4.59
C TRP A 400 -6.42 18.08 3.48
N ASP A 401 -6.35 19.40 3.78
CA ASP A 401 -6.69 20.44 2.82
C ASP A 401 -5.53 20.69 1.87
N ALA A 402 -5.63 20.21 0.65
CA ALA A 402 -4.64 20.40 -0.40
C ALA A 402 -5.03 21.57 -1.32
N LYS A 403 -4.02 22.34 -1.73
CA LYS A 403 -4.20 23.48 -2.62
C LYS A 403 -4.08 23.03 -4.06
N ALA A 404 -5.19 22.56 -4.65
CA ALA A 404 -5.22 22.10 -6.01
C ALA A 404 -5.13 23.23 -7.05
N GLY A 405 -4.56 22.91 -8.20
CA GLY A 405 -4.53 23.74 -9.41
C GLY A 405 -5.25 23.03 -10.56
N SER A 406 -5.25 23.64 -11.74
CA SER A 406 -5.89 23.09 -12.94
C SER A 406 -5.21 21.80 -13.44
N ALA A 407 -3.89 21.71 -13.24
CA ALA A 407 -3.10 20.51 -13.53
C ALA A 407 -2.40 20.01 -12.26
N VAL A 408 -2.30 18.69 -12.10
CA VAL A 408 -1.67 18.07 -10.93
C VAL A 408 -0.22 18.52 -10.75
N SER A 409 0.51 18.74 -11.83
CA SER A 409 1.89 19.23 -11.84
C SER A 409 2.09 20.66 -11.31
N GLU A 410 1.01 21.43 -11.14
CA GLU A 410 1.10 22.79 -10.58
C GLU A 410 1.22 22.79 -9.05
N TRP A 411 0.75 21.72 -8.42
CA TRP A 411 0.68 21.63 -6.97
C TRP A 411 1.31 20.37 -6.38
N ILE A 412 1.74 19.40 -7.20
CA ILE A 412 2.52 18.23 -6.77
C ILE A 412 3.83 18.18 -7.54
N ALA A 413 4.95 18.09 -6.81
CA ALA A 413 6.29 17.99 -7.36
C ALA A 413 7.02 16.77 -6.81
N ALA A 414 7.83 16.12 -7.66
CA ALA A 414 8.67 15.00 -7.25
C ALA A 414 9.76 15.44 -6.25
N VAL A 415 10.02 14.60 -5.24
CA VAL A 415 11.18 14.79 -4.34
C VAL A 415 12.42 14.26 -5.05
N PRO A 416 13.47 15.10 -5.25
CA PRO A 416 14.72 14.65 -5.85
C PRO A 416 15.41 13.61 -4.96
N SER A 417 15.92 12.52 -5.54
CA SER A 417 16.65 11.47 -4.80
C SER A 417 17.89 12.01 -4.07
N SER A 418 18.51 13.10 -4.60
CA SER A 418 19.62 13.79 -3.96
C SER A 418 19.29 14.37 -2.59
N TYR A 419 18.00 14.59 -2.26
CA TYR A 419 17.61 15.10 -0.94
C TYR A 419 17.94 14.10 0.18
N ASN A 420 18.02 12.80 -0.10
CA ASN A 420 18.44 11.81 0.90
C ASN A 420 19.87 12.04 1.42
N THR A 421 20.76 12.65 0.62
CA THR A 421 22.12 13.00 1.07
C THR A 421 22.16 14.24 1.98
N GLN A 422 21.05 14.97 2.08
CA GLN A 422 20.88 16.16 2.91
C GLN A 422 20.17 15.85 4.24
N LEU A 423 19.72 14.60 4.42
CA LEU A 423 19.00 14.18 5.63
C LEU A 423 19.97 13.85 6.76
N MET A 424 19.60 14.24 7.98
CA MET A 424 20.33 13.90 9.20
C MET A 424 19.42 13.89 10.42
N THR A 425 19.92 13.28 11.49
CA THR A 425 19.33 13.30 12.82
C THR A 425 20.36 13.91 13.78
N PHE A 426 19.92 14.79 14.68
CA PHE A 426 20.75 15.41 15.72
C PHE A 426 20.54 14.65 17.02
N THR A 427 21.60 14.13 17.62
CA THR A 427 21.52 13.27 18.81
C THR A 427 22.31 13.84 19.99
N GLN A 428 21.88 13.48 21.20
CA GLN A 428 22.62 13.70 22.45
C GLN A 428 22.58 12.42 23.29
N GLU A 429 23.70 12.14 23.99
CA GLU A 429 23.78 11.01 24.91
C GLU A 429 23.64 11.49 26.35
N SER A 430 22.77 10.84 27.12
CA SER A 430 22.62 11.09 28.55
C SER A 430 22.18 9.82 29.29
N SER A 431 22.84 9.54 30.40
CA SER A 431 22.50 8.41 31.30
C SER A 431 22.41 7.06 30.57
N GLY A 432 23.25 6.84 29.55
CA GLY A 432 23.25 5.59 28.76
C GLY A 432 22.10 5.50 27.74
N LYS A 433 21.33 6.57 27.53
CA LYS A 433 20.30 6.66 26.52
C LYS A 433 20.65 7.67 25.45
N THR A 434 20.22 7.40 24.23
CA THR A 434 20.32 8.32 23.08
C THR A 434 19.03 9.11 22.95
N PHE A 435 19.12 10.43 22.93
CA PHE A 435 18.02 11.34 22.64
C PHE A 435 18.21 11.95 21.27
N VAL A 436 17.10 12.26 20.61
CA VAL A 436 17.05 12.88 19.28
C VAL A 436 16.31 14.21 19.33
N LEU A 437 16.82 15.21 18.61
CA LEU A 437 16.06 16.42 18.34
C LEU A 437 14.84 16.05 17.52
N SER A 438 13.67 16.52 17.91
CA SER A 438 12.38 16.22 17.29
C SER A 438 11.57 17.49 17.07
N SER A 439 10.93 17.61 15.90
CA SER A 439 9.99 18.68 15.57
C SER A 439 8.58 18.09 15.47
N SER A 440 7.78 18.24 16.50
CA SER A 440 6.39 17.75 16.53
C SER A 440 5.44 18.88 16.92
N ASN A 441 4.33 19.02 16.19
CA ASN A 441 3.29 20.04 16.44
C ASN A 441 3.84 21.46 16.59
N GLY A 442 4.85 21.81 15.76
CA GLY A 442 5.47 23.14 15.78
C GLY A 442 6.38 23.39 16.98
N THR A 443 6.71 22.38 17.76
CA THR A 443 7.59 22.49 18.93
C THR A 443 8.82 21.62 18.76
N LEU A 444 10.00 22.17 19.07
CA LEU A 444 11.26 21.43 19.11
C LEU A 444 11.49 20.85 20.50
N THR A 445 11.71 19.54 20.59
CA THR A 445 11.96 18.82 21.84
C THR A 445 13.06 17.78 21.67
N MET A 446 13.64 17.30 22.77
CA MET A 446 14.42 16.08 22.79
C MET A 446 13.50 14.90 23.10
N GLN A 447 13.56 13.87 22.27
CA GLN A 447 12.81 12.61 22.47
C GLN A 447 13.79 11.44 22.60
N GLU A 448 13.42 10.37 23.29
CA GLU A 448 14.21 9.15 23.29
C GLU A 448 14.23 8.56 21.87
N ARG A 449 15.42 8.13 21.43
CA ARG A 449 15.58 7.57 20.08
C ARG A 449 14.69 6.34 19.92
N PRO A 450 13.84 6.25 18.89
CA PRO A 450 13.02 5.07 18.65
C PRO A 450 13.90 3.84 18.35
N ALA A 451 13.46 2.69 18.85
CA ALA A 451 14.17 1.42 18.63
C ALA A 451 13.96 0.85 17.22
N VAL A 452 12.90 1.28 16.53
CA VAL A 452 12.52 0.81 15.19
C VAL A 452 12.25 1.98 14.25
N ASP A 453 12.56 1.78 12.97
CA ASP A 453 12.20 2.72 11.89
C ASP A 453 10.69 2.69 11.62
N GLY A 454 10.17 3.70 10.89
CA GLY A 454 8.76 3.77 10.52
C GLY A 454 7.85 4.22 11.66
N THR A 455 8.39 4.91 12.66
CA THR A 455 7.63 5.54 13.72
C THR A 455 7.42 7.03 13.45
N ASP A 456 6.39 7.61 14.04
CA ASP A 456 6.15 9.04 14.00
C ASP A 456 7.34 9.84 14.60
N THR A 457 7.94 9.32 15.67
CA THR A 457 9.15 9.89 16.26
C THR A 457 10.34 9.91 15.29
N ALA A 458 10.51 8.85 14.49
CA ALA A 458 11.60 8.80 13.49
C ALA A 458 11.43 9.87 12.40
N ILE A 459 10.19 10.12 11.97
CA ILE A 459 9.86 11.20 11.03
C ILE A 459 10.20 12.55 11.62
N HIS A 460 9.69 12.84 12.81
CA HIS A 460 9.87 14.12 13.47
C HIS A 460 11.32 14.39 13.91
N ALA A 461 12.16 13.34 14.03
CA ALA A 461 13.58 13.45 14.36
C ALA A 461 14.50 13.45 13.14
N THR A 462 13.95 13.42 11.94
CA THR A 462 14.71 13.53 10.71
C THR A 462 14.57 14.93 10.11
N PHE A 463 15.67 15.53 9.75
CA PHE A 463 15.71 16.88 9.19
C PHE A 463 16.48 16.90 7.87
N ARG A 464 15.98 17.67 6.91
CA ARG A 464 16.74 18.03 5.73
C ARG A 464 17.50 19.32 5.99
N VAL A 465 18.82 19.26 5.83
CA VAL A 465 19.71 20.40 6.05
C VAL A 465 20.17 20.95 4.71
N HIS A 466 19.75 22.18 4.43
CA HIS A 466 20.06 22.86 3.18
C HIS A 466 21.26 23.80 3.39
N PRO A 467 22.42 23.53 2.76
CA PRO A 467 23.52 24.52 2.74
C PRO A 467 23.07 25.76 1.99
N HIS A 468 23.27 26.95 2.61
CA HIS A 468 22.99 28.23 1.96
C HIS A 468 24.28 28.89 1.47
N ASP A 469 25.30 28.96 2.32
CA ASP A 469 26.61 29.51 1.97
C ASP A 469 27.71 28.84 2.77
N SER A 470 28.88 28.67 2.17
CA SER A 470 30.06 28.14 2.85
C SER A 470 31.06 29.26 3.09
N THR A 471 30.93 29.99 4.20
CA THR A 471 31.93 30.95 4.66
C THR A 471 33.09 30.18 5.33
N ARG A 472 34.32 30.55 4.98
CA ARG A 472 35.52 30.09 5.66
C ARG A 472 35.75 30.95 6.90
N LEU A 473 35.57 30.35 8.07
CA LEU A 473 35.98 30.99 9.34
C LEU A 473 37.36 30.46 9.72
N HIS A 474 38.20 31.35 10.28
CA HIS A 474 39.46 30.97 10.90
C HIS A 474 39.26 30.89 12.42
N ASP A 475 39.70 29.83 13.06
CA ASP A 475 39.78 29.77 14.52
C ASP A 475 40.94 30.63 15.03
N ASN A 476 41.02 30.84 16.36
CA ASN A 476 42.09 31.61 17.00
C ASN A 476 43.49 30.97 16.82
N HIS A 477 43.60 29.84 16.16
CA HIS A 477 44.83 29.12 15.81
C HIS A 477 45.09 29.07 14.30
N GLY A 478 44.35 29.86 13.51
CA GLY A 478 44.54 29.96 12.06
C GLY A 478 44.05 28.74 11.26
N ARG A 479 43.30 27.78 11.84
CA ARG A 479 42.69 26.66 11.11
C ARG A 479 41.42 27.16 10.43
N THR A 480 41.32 26.85 9.15
CA THR A 480 40.11 27.16 8.38
C THR A 480 38.98 26.24 8.82
N LEU A 481 38.05 26.78 9.59
CA LEU A 481 36.78 26.13 9.90
C LEU A 481 35.80 26.48 8.78
N LYS A 482 35.23 25.45 8.15
CA LYS A 482 34.17 25.62 7.16
C LYS A 482 32.86 25.78 7.93
N ALA A 483 32.52 27.01 8.33
CA ALA A 483 31.18 27.27 8.84
C ALA A 483 30.22 27.17 7.65
N THR A 484 29.26 26.27 7.74
CA THR A 484 28.22 26.16 6.74
C THR A 484 26.95 26.76 7.31
N SER A 485 26.52 27.88 6.73
CA SER A 485 25.20 28.44 7.01
C SER A 485 24.16 27.52 6.40
N VAL A 486 23.19 27.10 7.20
CA VAL A 486 22.18 26.09 6.80
C VAL A 486 20.78 26.53 7.19
N GLN A 487 19.82 26.02 6.46
CA GLN A 487 18.42 25.99 6.88
C GLN A 487 18.06 24.55 7.25
N ILE A 488 17.21 24.39 8.26
CA ILE A 488 16.80 23.09 8.79
C ILE A 488 15.31 22.94 8.53
N GLU A 489 14.95 21.95 7.71
CA GLU A 489 13.58 21.61 7.31
C GLU A 489 13.18 20.28 7.95
N PRO A 490 12.08 20.21 8.72
CA PRO A 490 11.55 18.94 9.19
C PRO A 490 11.14 18.04 8.02
N PHE A 491 11.42 16.75 8.11
CA PHE A 491 11.21 15.76 7.05
C PHE A 491 9.75 15.72 6.55
N ASP A 492 8.78 15.78 7.47
CA ASP A 492 7.35 15.70 7.19
C ASP A 492 6.70 17.04 6.80
N LEU A 493 7.46 18.14 6.86
CA LEU A 493 6.99 19.50 6.58
C LEU A 493 7.78 20.14 5.42
N PRO A 494 7.74 19.56 4.21
CA PRO A 494 8.54 20.07 3.10
C PRO A 494 8.17 21.52 2.75
N GLY A 495 9.22 22.34 2.57
CA GLY A 495 9.09 23.76 2.33
C GLY A 495 8.84 24.60 3.58
N THR A 496 8.95 24.01 4.77
CA THR A 496 8.84 24.70 6.05
C THR A 496 10.18 24.60 6.78
N VAL A 497 10.73 25.70 7.26
CA VAL A 497 12.03 25.73 7.94
C VAL A 497 11.89 26.17 9.40
N ILE A 498 12.82 25.73 10.24
CA ILE A 498 12.94 26.16 11.61
C ILE A 498 13.53 27.59 11.63
N THR A 499 12.93 28.48 12.41
CA THR A 499 13.45 29.85 12.62
C THR A 499 14.30 29.94 13.88
N THR A 500 15.10 31.01 13.98
CA THR A 500 15.90 31.31 15.17
C THR A 500 15.07 31.60 16.44
N ASN A 501 13.76 31.84 16.27
CA ASN A 501 12.79 31.95 17.37
C ASN A 501 12.13 30.59 17.73
N LEU A 502 12.64 29.48 17.18
CA LEU A 502 12.14 28.12 17.40
C LEU A 502 10.69 27.90 16.91
N THR A 503 10.26 28.67 15.93
CA THR A 503 8.98 28.51 15.23
C THR A 503 9.20 27.91 13.84
N LEU A 504 8.14 27.41 13.25
CA LEU A 504 8.15 26.95 11.87
C LEU A 504 7.67 28.05 10.93
N SER A 505 8.35 28.23 9.80
CA SER A 505 7.97 29.20 8.78
C SER A 505 8.04 28.61 7.38
N ALA A 506 7.00 28.84 6.59
CA ALA A 506 7.00 28.53 5.15
C ALA A 506 7.75 29.59 4.32
N GLN A 507 8.14 30.72 4.94
CA GLN A 507 8.91 31.78 4.29
C GLN A 507 10.36 31.71 4.73
N MET A 508 11.24 31.62 3.76
CA MET A 508 12.68 31.75 3.98
C MET A 508 13.00 33.21 4.27
N SER A 509 13.57 33.48 5.45
CA SER A 509 13.98 34.80 5.90
C SER A 509 15.38 34.75 6.54
N SER A 510 15.97 35.88 6.85
CA SER A 510 17.21 35.94 7.61
C SER A 510 17.15 35.18 8.95
N ASP A 511 15.95 35.09 9.52
CA ASP A 511 15.71 34.39 10.79
C ASP A 511 15.65 32.86 10.68
N SER A 512 15.82 32.27 9.48
CA SER A 512 15.80 30.83 9.28
C SER A 512 17.18 30.20 9.09
N PHE A 513 18.26 30.94 9.32
CA PHE A 513 19.63 30.46 9.14
C PHE A 513 20.31 30.12 10.47
N PHE A 514 21.00 28.97 10.46
CA PHE A 514 21.87 28.52 11.52
C PHE A 514 23.28 28.27 10.97
N ASN A 515 24.29 28.55 11.77
CA ASN A 515 25.67 28.21 11.47
C ASN A 515 26.00 26.89 12.17
N ILE A 516 26.40 25.88 11.42
CA ILE A 516 26.96 24.66 11.99
C ILE A 516 28.41 24.97 12.39
N VAL A 517 28.69 24.92 13.67
CA VAL A 517 30.03 25.13 14.24
C VAL A 517 30.47 23.91 15.02
N PRO A 518 31.79 23.73 15.29
CA PRO A 518 32.25 22.65 16.18
C PRO A 518 31.52 22.67 17.51
N GLY A 519 31.22 21.50 18.05
CA GLY A 519 30.52 21.39 19.31
C GLY A 519 31.16 22.12 20.45
N LEU A 520 30.38 22.84 21.24
CA LEU A 520 30.87 23.62 22.38
C LEU A 520 31.48 22.74 23.47
N ASP A 521 31.12 21.45 23.51
CA ASP A 521 31.68 20.43 24.40
C ASP A 521 33.09 19.95 24.02
N GLY A 522 33.64 20.45 22.91
CA GLY A 522 34.96 20.14 22.41
C GLY A 522 35.20 18.74 21.89
N LYS A 523 34.16 17.92 21.77
CA LYS A 523 34.28 16.55 21.21
C LYS A 523 34.45 16.62 19.68
N PRO A 524 35.30 15.74 19.10
CA PRO A 524 35.68 15.82 17.68
C PRO A 524 34.53 15.65 16.68
N ASN A 525 33.45 14.96 17.06
CA ASN A 525 32.31 14.64 16.19
C ASN A 525 31.02 15.33 16.62
N SER A 526 31.12 16.33 17.50
CA SER A 526 29.96 17.12 17.91
C SER A 526 29.90 18.45 17.16
N ILE A 527 28.69 18.95 16.99
CA ILE A 527 28.40 20.26 16.40
C ILE A 527 27.48 21.04 17.32
N SER A 528 27.51 22.37 17.15
CA SER A 528 26.52 23.28 17.74
C SER A 528 25.82 24.05 16.64
N LEU A 529 24.54 24.34 16.83
CA LEU A 529 23.71 25.14 15.91
C LEU A 529 23.61 26.55 16.44
N GLU A 530 24.48 27.43 15.92
CA GLU A 530 24.50 28.85 16.26
C GLU A 530 23.44 29.60 15.45
N LEU A 531 22.74 30.55 16.08
CA LEU A 531 21.76 31.37 15.40
C LEU A 531 22.45 32.35 14.43
N GLY A 532 22.08 32.34 13.16
CA GLY A 532 22.64 33.25 12.16
C GLY A 532 22.41 34.74 12.46
N THR A 533 21.32 35.06 13.15
CA THR A 533 20.96 36.44 13.56
C THR A 533 21.56 36.90 14.89
N LYS A 534 22.06 35.96 15.72
CA LYS A 534 22.63 36.26 17.05
C LYS A 534 23.87 35.41 17.28
N PRO A 535 25.05 35.83 16.82
CA PRO A 535 26.30 35.14 17.11
C PRO A 535 26.53 34.95 18.62
N GLY A 536 27.02 33.78 19.00
CA GLY A 536 27.19 33.36 20.40
C GLY A 536 25.94 32.84 21.08
N CYS A 537 24.79 32.73 20.37
CA CYS A 537 23.56 32.10 20.85
C CYS A 537 23.31 30.82 20.07
N PHE A 538 22.91 29.75 20.76
CA PHE A 538 22.81 28.39 20.23
C PHE A 538 21.49 27.75 20.58
N LEU A 539 21.10 26.77 19.77
CA LEU A 539 20.04 25.81 20.17
C LEU A 539 20.58 24.92 21.30
N ALA A 540 19.87 24.82 22.39
CA ALA A 540 20.28 24.01 23.53
C ALA A 540 19.08 23.22 24.10
N SER A 541 19.34 22.00 24.55
CA SER A 541 18.42 21.22 25.39
C SER A 541 18.43 21.77 26.83
N GLY A 542 17.50 21.35 27.67
CA GLY A 542 17.53 21.64 29.11
C GLY A 542 18.66 20.88 29.83
N ALA A 543 18.94 21.26 31.08
CA ALA A 543 19.96 20.63 31.90
C ALA A 543 19.63 19.19 32.29
N ASP A 544 18.34 18.87 32.41
CA ASP A 544 17.84 17.52 32.72
C ASP A 544 17.43 16.83 31.42
N TYR A 545 18.28 15.92 30.96
CA TYR A 545 18.01 15.13 29.75
C TYR A 545 16.89 14.12 30.00
N SER A 546 15.63 14.53 29.77
CA SER A 546 14.48 13.67 29.77
C SER A 546 13.70 13.80 28.46
N ALA A 547 12.92 12.78 28.10
CA ALA A 547 12.07 12.87 26.92
C ALA A 547 11.05 14.02 27.09
N GLY A 548 10.85 14.79 25.99
CA GLY A 548 9.92 15.92 25.97
C GLY A 548 10.50 17.26 26.43
N ILE A 549 11.79 17.34 26.79
CA ILE A 549 12.42 18.63 27.11
C ILE A 549 12.41 19.52 25.86
N LYS A 550 11.88 20.75 26.04
CA LYS A 550 11.84 21.75 24.98
C LYS A 550 13.23 22.29 24.70
N ILE A 551 13.54 22.44 23.42
CA ILE A 551 14.72 23.21 22.98
C ILE A 551 14.50 24.66 23.28
N GLN A 552 15.57 25.35 23.69
CA GLN A 552 15.62 26.76 23.96
C GLN A 552 16.84 27.41 23.30
N VAL A 553 16.81 28.74 23.19
CA VAL A 553 17.97 29.51 22.76
C VAL A 553 18.78 29.88 24.00
N SER A 554 20.06 29.53 24.01
CA SER A 554 20.98 29.89 25.10
C SER A 554 22.22 30.62 24.55
N CYS A 555 22.63 31.71 25.20
CA CYS A 555 23.73 32.54 24.76
C CYS A 555 24.93 32.49 25.73
N LYS A 556 26.15 32.52 25.21
CA LYS A 556 27.38 32.51 26.03
C LYS A 556 27.45 33.63 27.05
N SER A 557 26.91 34.80 26.72
CA SER A 557 26.92 36.00 27.60
C SER A 557 26.01 35.88 28.84
N SER A 558 25.00 34.99 28.80
CA SER A 558 24.07 34.81 29.94
C SER A 558 24.51 33.71 30.93
N LEU A 559 25.65 33.04 30.68
CA LEU A 559 26.00 31.75 31.32
C LEU A 559 27.38 31.77 32.02
N GLN A 560 27.96 32.95 32.34
CA GLN A 560 29.19 33.00 33.12
C GLN A 560 29.12 32.40 34.53
N SER A 561 27.96 31.84 34.94
CA SER A 561 27.74 31.32 36.28
C SER A 561 27.38 29.84 36.38
N ILE A 562 27.25 29.08 35.25
CA ILE A 562 26.86 27.66 35.29
C ILE A 562 27.87 26.84 34.48
N GLY A 563 28.97 26.44 35.12
CA GLY A 563 30.08 25.71 34.46
C GLY A 563 29.65 24.48 33.70
N GLY A 564 30.06 24.37 32.42
CA GLY A 564 30.04 23.17 31.60
C GLY A 564 28.68 22.64 31.08
N ILE A 565 27.57 23.11 31.62
CA ILE A 565 26.22 22.60 31.30
C ILE A 565 25.76 23.10 29.94
N LEU A 566 26.07 24.37 29.56
CA LEU A 566 25.69 24.89 28.25
C LEU A 566 26.39 24.17 27.11
N GLU A 567 27.66 23.92 27.27
CA GLU A 567 28.52 23.29 26.28
C GLU A 567 27.96 21.92 25.90
N GLN A 568 27.53 21.14 26.88
CA GLN A 568 26.88 19.84 26.63
C GLN A 568 25.47 19.97 26.04
N ALA A 569 24.64 20.85 26.62
CA ALA A 569 23.25 21.07 26.20
C ALA A 569 23.13 21.62 24.77
N ALA A 570 24.12 22.40 24.32
CA ALA A 570 24.14 22.98 22.97
C ALA A 570 24.97 22.16 21.95
N SER A 571 25.51 21.02 22.34
CA SER A 571 26.29 20.14 21.46
C SER A 571 25.50 18.91 21.07
N PHE A 572 25.48 18.63 19.77
CA PHE A 572 24.76 17.50 19.16
C PHE A 572 25.74 16.66 18.35
N ALA A 573 25.57 15.35 18.34
CA ALA A 573 26.20 14.48 17.34
C ALA A 573 25.34 14.41 16.10
N GLN A 574 25.96 14.46 14.93
CA GLN A 574 25.29 14.19 13.66
C GLN A 574 25.20 12.69 13.48
N ALA A 575 23.98 12.18 13.33
CA ALA A 575 23.71 10.76 13.09
C ALA A 575 23.07 10.54 11.72
N THR A 576 23.14 9.31 11.23
CA THR A 576 22.40 8.87 10.06
C THR A 576 20.92 9.14 10.25
N PRO A 577 20.21 9.60 9.20
CA PRO A 577 18.79 9.91 9.31
C PRO A 577 17.99 8.65 9.70
N LEU A 578 17.02 8.82 10.58
CA LEU A 578 16.12 7.74 10.98
C LEU A 578 15.07 7.41 9.90
N ARG A 579 14.84 8.34 8.98
CA ARG A 579 13.94 8.16 7.84
C ARG A 579 14.62 8.68 6.56
N GLN A 580 14.33 8.03 5.44
CA GLN A 580 14.73 8.47 4.11
C GLN A 580 13.49 8.63 3.24
N TYR A 581 13.54 9.53 2.26
CA TYR A 581 12.48 9.63 1.26
C TYR A 581 12.39 8.34 0.47
N HIS A 582 11.19 7.83 0.35
CA HIS A 582 10.91 6.69 -0.53
C HIS A 582 11.26 7.08 -1.99
N PRO A 583 11.76 6.16 -2.83
CA PRO A 583 12.03 6.47 -4.24
C PRO A 583 10.83 7.10 -4.96
N ILE A 584 9.61 6.71 -4.59
CA ILE A 584 8.36 7.33 -5.06
C ILE A 584 7.89 8.28 -3.96
N SER A 585 8.40 9.51 -3.94
CA SER A 585 8.01 10.56 -2.99
C SER A 585 7.72 11.85 -3.72
N PHE A 586 6.68 12.54 -3.28
CA PHE A 586 6.25 13.82 -3.85
C PHE A 586 5.93 14.81 -2.74
N VAL A 587 5.96 16.09 -3.08
CA VAL A 587 5.46 17.17 -2.22
C VAL A 587 4.19 17.73 -2.84
N SER A 588 3.09 17.68 -2.11
CA SER A 588 1.83 18.34 -2.46
C SER A 588 1.73 19.67 -1.71
N LYS A 589 1.34 20.73 -2.42
CA LYS A 589 0.99 22.01 -1.78
C LYS A 589 -0.29 21.82 -0.96
N GLY A 590 -0.30 22.32 0.26
CA GLY A 590 -1.49 22.37 1.10
C GLY A 590 -1.90 23.80 1.42
N VAL A 591 -3.07 23.96 2.01
CA VAL A 591 -3.60 25.28 2.39
C VAL A 591 -2.82 25.86 3.57
N ARG A 592 -2.53 25.05 4.57
CA ARG A 592 -1.80 25.44 5.78
C ARG A 592 -0.34 25.01 5.75
N ARG A 593 -0.07 23.83 5.22
CA ARG A 593 1.25 23.20 5.13
C ARG A 593 1.34 22.35 3.88
N ASN A 594 2.54 22.08 3.41
CA ASN A 594 2.73 21.07 2.36
C ASN A 594 2.71 19.65 2.97
N PHE A 595 2.39 18.67 2.12
CA PHE A 595 2.37 17.25 2.49
C PHE A 595 3.49 16.51 1.77
N LEU A 596 4.24 15.70 2.51
CA LEU A 596 5.07 14.67 1.91
C LEU A 596 4.18 13.46 1.58
N LEU A 597 4.12 13.12 0.30
CA LEU A 597 3.34 12.00 -0.22
C LEU A 597 4.25 10.82 -0.49
N GLU A 598 3.92 9.65 0.03
CA GLU A 598 4.59 8.38 -0.24
C GLU A 598 3.57 7.27 -0.52
N PRO A 599 3.95 6.16 -1.20
CA PRO A 599 3.04 5.04 -1.41
C PRO A 599 2.52 4.50 -0.08
N LEU A 600 1.20 4.31 0.03
CA LEU A 600 0.56 3.86 1.26
C LEU A 600 1.17 2.56 1.82
N TYR A 601 1.62 1.65 0.96
CA TYR A 601 2.24 0.39 1.39
C TYR A 601 3.58 0.59 2.12
N SER A 602 4.28 1.70 1.90
CA SER A 602 5.57 1.99 2.56
C SER A 602 5.42 2.56 3.97
N LEU A 603 4.24 3.08 4.33
CA LEU A 603 3.96 3.63 5.66
C LEU A 603 3.60 2.53 6.67
N ARG A 604 3.92 2.76 7.95
CA ARG A 604 3.73 1.79 9.05
C ARG A 604 3.02 2.42 10.22
N ASP A 605 3.77 3.01 11.16
CA ASP A 605 3.26 3.64 12.37
C ASP A 605 3.08 5.16 12.19
N GLU A 606 3.49 5.69 11.05
CA GLU A 606 3.34 7.09 10.71
C GLU A 606 1.86 7.49 10.60
N PHE A 607 1.53 8.70 11.01
CA PHE A 607 0.21 9.29 10.76
C PHE A 607 0.10 9.79 9.33
N TYR A 608 -0.98 9.45 8.65
CA TYR A 608 -1.18 9.77 7.24
C TYR A 608 -2.63 10.09 6.88
N THR A 609 -2.80 10.64 5.70
CA THR A 609 -4.09 10.92 5.06
C THR A 609 -4.09 10.33 3.65
N VAL A 610 -5.15 9.60 3.28
CA VAL A 610 -5.32 9.00 1.95
C VAL A 610 -6.13 9.90 1.03
N TYR A 611 -7.21 10.50 1.55
CA TYR A 611 -8.09 11.39 0.79
C TYR A 611 -7.87 12.84 1.19
N PHE A 612 -7.72 13.69 0.19
CA PHE A 612 -7.48 15.11 0.35
C PHE A 612 -8.70 15.91 -0.10
N ASN A 613 -9.02 16.97 0.64
CA ASN A 613 -9.98 17.97 0.22
C ASN A 613 -9.29 18.93 -0.77
N LEU A 614 -9.67 18.85 -2.04
CA LEU A 614 -9.12 19.66 -3.13
C LEU A 614 -9.96 20.92 -3.41
N GLY A 615 -10.99 21.18 -2.63
CA GLY A 615 -11.86 22.36 -2.75
C GLY A 615 -11.56 23.47 -1.74
N ALA A 616 -10.50 23.33 -0.97
CA ALA A 616 -10.12 24.25 0.10
C ALA A 616 -9.43 25.53 -0.42
#